data_722e14bb5e0bd624c3b169a122de61f2
#
_entry.id   722e14bb5e0bd624c3b169a122de61f2
#
_cell.length_a   1.000
_cell.length_b   1.000
_cell.length_c   1.000
_cell.angle_alpha   90.00
_cell.angle_beta   90.00
_cell.angle_gamma   90.00
#
_symmetry.space_group_name_H-M   'P 1'
#
loop_
_entity.id
_entity.type
_entity.pdbx_description
1 polymer ?
#
loop_
_entity_poly.entity_id
_entity_poly.type
_entity_poly.pdbx_seq_one_letter_code
_entity_poly.pdbx_strand_id
1 'polypeptide(L)'
;MTKALKDLNSNRLMSYISMERKFKYLTDNRVVWRRDPTTDIPDEETKQYLFYKNGTYQAYNLFRSKAKITTYRSLKWHMLTLWYLNPNRTEHDAMSIATYITDKDNGFITFNINKWNVARLIDDLSILDLDKPPTNKLRKIIFKWNCGLTKQQKLSIVGKLIGRMNGINSADIYEAMLQTNYENSKITISGLAKTLNVTPRTIYRHMNDELKQEKIKLNEET
;
A
#
# COMPACT_ATOMS: atom_id res chain seq x y z
N MET A 1 14.37 -34.23 -27.01
CA MET A 1 14.22 -32.85 -26.47
C MET A 1 13.96 -31.93 -27.65
N THR A 2 12.70 -31.49 -27.83
CA THR A 2 12.24 -30.76 -29.02
C THR A 2 12.82 -29.33 -29.05
N LYS A 3 13.07 -28.82 -30.26
CA LYS A 3 13.59 -27.45 -30.53
C LYS A 3 12.84 -26.37 -29.73
N ALA A 4 11.54 -26.52 -29.57
CA ALA A 4 10.66 -25.61 -28.80
C ALA A 4 11.01 -25.54 -27.28
N LEU A 5 11.48 -26.61 -26.66
CA LEU A 5 11.90 -26.61 -25.26
C LEU A 5 13.26 -25.93 -25.04
N LYS A 6 14.15 -25.96 -26.05
CA LYS A 6 15.42 -25.24 -26.03
C LYS A 6 15.19 -23.74 -26.19
N ASP A 7 14.26 -23.31 -27.04
CA ASP A 7 13.95 -21.90 -27.29
C ASP A 7 13.22 -21.28 -26.07
N LEU A 8 12.34 -22.02 -25.38
CA LEU A 8 11.69 -21.57 -24.13
C LEU A 8 12.68 -21.39 -22.98
N ASN A 9 13.66 -22.29 -22.83
CA ASN A 9 14.70 -22.17 -21.83
C ASN A 9 15.68 -21.03 -22.14
N SER A 10 16.01 -20.83 -23.40
CA SER A 10 16.87 -19.72 -23.85
C SER A 10 16.22 -18.36 -23.58
N ASN A 11 14.94 -18.21 -23.93
CA ASN A 11 14.19 -16.97 -23.66
C ASN A 11 14.00 -16.69 -22.15
N ARG A 12 13.82 -17.71 -21.33
CA ARG A 12 13.79 -17.56 -19.86
C ARG A 12 15.14 -17.12 -19.31
N LEU A 13 16.23 -17.73 -19.79
CA LEU A 13 17.58 -17.37 -19.35
C LEU A 13 17.94 -15.94 -19.75
N MET A 14 17.60 -15.51 -20.96
CA MET A 14 17.83 -14.14 -21.43
C MET A 14 17.00 -13.11 -20.68
N SER A 15 15.75 -13.44 -20.32
CA SER A 15 14.93 -12.55 -19.48
C SER A 15 15.48 -12.42 -18.07
N TYR A 16 16.05 -13.49 -17.51
CA TYR A 16 16.67 -13.49 -16.19
C TYR A 16 17.95 -12.64 -16.15
N ILE A 17 18.85 -12.84 -17.15
CA ILE A 17 20.09 -12.06 -17.31
C ILE A 17 19.77 -10.57 -17.53
N SER A 18 18.74 -10.25 -18.30
CA SER A 18 18.27 -8.88 -18.51
C SER A 18 17.78 -8.24 -17.20
N MET A 19 17.06 -8.99 -16.36
CA MET A 19 16.61 -8.51 -15.05
C MET A 19 17.79 -8.27 -14.09
N GLU A 20 18.76 -9.17 -14.03
CA GLU A 20 19.94 -8.99 -13.18
C GLU A 20 20.75 -7.73 -13.57
N ARG A 21 20.91 -7.46 -14.87
CA ARG A 21 21.60 -6.23 -15.36
C ARG A 21 20.85 -4.96 -14.92
N LYS A 22 19.51 -4.97 -14.96
CA LYS A 22 18.68 -3.83 -14.51
C LYS A 22 18.82 -3.60 -13.02
N PHE A 23 18.82 -4.67 -12.22
CA PHE A 23 19.08 -4.58 -10.78
C PHE A 23 20.49 -4.10 -10.48
N LYS A 24 21.48 -4.55 -11.24
CA LYS A 24 22.87 -4.12 -11.09
C LYS A 24 23.01 -2.63 -11.28
N TYR A 25 22.41 -2.03 -12.35
CA TYR A 25 22.43 -0.59 -12.56
C TYR A 25 21.90 0.18 -11.34
N LEU A 26 20.76 -0.22 -10.80
CA LEU A 26 20.16 0.46 -9.65
C LEU A 26 21.02 0.30 -8.38
N THR A 27 21.65 -0.85 -8.20
CA THR A 27 22.58 -1.11 -7.10
C THR A 27 23.88 -0.30 -7.25
N ASP A 28 24.46 -0.29 -8.44
CA ASP A 28 25.70 0.44 -8.75
C ASP A 28 25.52 1.97 -8.59
N ASN A 29 24.31 2.48 -8.87
CA ASN A 29 23.94 3.86 -8.62
C ASN A 29 23.46 4.11 -7.18
N ARG A 30 23.64 3.16 -6.28
CA ARG A 30 23.28 3.25 -4.87
C ARG A 30 21.82 3.64 -4.64
N VAL A 31 20.92 3.19 -5.49
CA VAL A 31 19.48 3.36 -5.27
C VAL A 31 19.07 2.41 -4.17
N VAL A 32 18.64 2.95 -3.05
CA VAL A 32 18.02 2.19 -1.97
C VAL A 32 16.51 2.35 -2.05
N TRP A 33 15.78 1.34 -1.67
CA TRP A 33 14.31 1.32 -1.61
C TRP A 33 13.81 1.23 -0.18
N ARG A 34 14.65 1.70 0.74
CA ARG A 34 14.37 1.73 2.16
C ARG A 34 15.14 2.89 2.78
N ARG A 35 14.42 3.80 3.43
CA ARG A 35 15.03 4.91 4.15
C ARG A 35 15.78 4.37 5.38
N ASP A 36 17.00 4.90 5.64
CA ASP A 36 17.80 4.54 6.79
C ASP A 36 18.22 5.82 7.55
N PRO A 37 17.92 5.94 8.85
CA PRO A 37 17.19 4.94 9.64
C PRO A 37 15.72 4.83 9.23
N THR A 38 15.17 3.61 9.32
CA THR A 38 13.76 3.38 9.10
C THR A 38 12.96 3.97 10.24
N THR A 39 12.08 4.94 9.93
CA THR A 39 11.23 5.61 10.93
C THR A 39 9.90 4.91 11.15
N ASP A 40 9.53 3.98 10.29
CA ASP A 40 8.28 3.23 10.41
C ASP A 40 8.40 2.18 11.52
N ILE A 41 7.67 2.39 12.62
CA ILE A 41 7.54 1.46 13.73
C ILE A 41 6.30 0.59 13.47
N PRO A 42 6.38 -0.74 13.59
CA PRO A 42 5.19 -1.59 13.46
C PRO A 42 4.25 -1.37 14.64
N ASP A 43 2.94 -1.30 14.36
CA ASP A 43 1.89 -1.27 15.40
C ASP A 43 1.78 -2.62 16.12
N GLU A 44 2.09 -3.71 15.41
CA GLU A 44 2.13 -5.07 15.97
C GLU A 44 3.29 -5.85 15.37
N GLU A 45 4.10 -6.46 16.23
CA GLU A 45 5.17 -7.37 15.85
C GLU A 45 4.94 -8.77 16.42
N THR A 46 4.93 -9.76 15.54
CA THR A 46 4.82 -11.17 15.91
C THR A 46 6.06 -11.95 15.44
N LYS A 47 6.15 -13.22 15.82
CA LYS A 47 7.19 -14.11 15.26
C LYS A 47 7.07 -14.28 13.74
N GLN A 48 5.88 -14.07 13.17
CA GLN A 48 5.54 -14.37 11.79
C GLN A 48 5.43 -13.15 10.89
N TYR A 49 5.01 -11.99 11.41
CA TYR A 49 4.77 -10.78 10.61
C TYR A 49 4.99 -9.50 11.42
N LEU A 50 5.12 -8.39 10.69
CA LEU A 50 5.05 -7.01 11.15
C LEU A 50 3.77 -6.39 10.57
N PHE A 51 2.98 -5.72 11.39
CA PHE A 51 1.77 -5.03 10.97
C PHE A 51 1.92 -3.52 11.14
N TYR A 52 1.53 -2.76 10.13
CA TYR A 52 1.57 -1.30 10.08
C TYR A 52 0.20 -0.77 9.72
N LYS A 53 -0.50 -0.18 10.67
CA LYS A 53 -1.85 0.38 10.49
C LYS A 53 -1.90 1.36 9.32
N ASN A 54 -0.94 2.27 9.26
CA ASN A 54 -0.81 3.30 8.23
C ASN A 54 0.04 2.85 7.02
N GLY A 55 0.48 1.60 7.00
CA GLY A 55 1.36 1.06 5.97
C GLY A 55 2.81 1.52 6.11
N THR A 56 3.70 0.90 5.33
CA THR A 56 5.13 1.15 5.35
C THR A 56 5.75 1.05 3.97
N TYR A 57 6.88 1.73 3.75
CA TYR A 57 7.73 1.61 2.56
C TYR A 57 8.87 0.60 2.73
N GLN A 58 9.00 -0.05 3.88
CA GLN A 58 10.07 -1.04 4.13
C GLN A 58 10.11 -2.18 3.11
N ALA A 59 8.99 -2.47 2.46
CA ALA A 59 8.86 -3.48 1.42
C ALA A 59 8.54 -2.88 0.05
N TYR A 60 9.14 -1.73 -0.31
CA TYR A 60 8.99 -1.16 -1.63
C TYR A 60 9.59 -2.08 -2.70
N ASN A 61 8.79 -2.43 -3.72
CA ASN A 61 9.12 -3.54 -4.62
C ASN A 61 9.07 -3.17 -6.11
N LEU A 62 9.21 -1.90 -6.50
CA LEU A 62 9.13 -1.52 -7.92
C LEU A 62 10.01 -2.44 -8.79
N PHE A 63 11.25 -2.67 -8.37
CA PHE A 63 12.23 -3.42 -9.14
C PHE A 63 12.14 -4.95 -8.95
N ARG A 64 11.40 -5.42 -7.97
CA ARG A 64 11.20 -6.86 -7.67
C ARG A 64 9.83 -7.36 -8.10
N SER A 65 8.92 -6.47 -8.43
CA SER A 65 7.56 -6.80 -8.86
C SER A 65 7.51 -7.05 -10.36
N LYS A 66 6.63 -7.94 -10.79
CA LYS A 66 6.24 -8.08 -12.20
C LYS A 66 5.26 -6.97 -12.63
N ALA A 67 4.68 -6.26 -11.65
CA ALA A 67 3.79 -5.14 -11.93
C ALA A 67 4.58 -4.00 -12.58
N LYS A 68 3.97 -3.38 -13.59
CA LYS A 68 4.54 -2.27 -14.33
C LYS A 68 3.79 -0.98 -14.04
N ILE A 69 4.47 0.13 -14.23
CA ILE A 69 3.88 1.46 -14.15
C ILE A 69 3.08 1.69 -15.43
N THR A 70 1.77 1.91 -15.29
CA THR A 70 0.84 1.99 -16.42
C THR A 70 0.34 3.40 -16.73
N THR A 71 0.55 4.37 -15.81
CA THR A 71 0.07 5.74 -15.95
C THR A 71 1.10 6.76 -15.46
N TYR A 72 1.02 7.99 -15.97
CA TYR A 72 1.86 9.11 -15.53
C TYR A 72 1.70 9.39 -14.02
N ARG A 73 0.48 9.33 -13.50
CA ARG A 73 0.20 9.52 -12.07
C ARG A 73 0.93 8.47 -11.22
N SER A 74 0.92 7.21 -11.67
CA SER A 74 1.65 6.12 -11.01
C SER A 74 3.16 6.34 -11.09
N LEU A 75 3.68 6.81 -12.23
CA LEU A 75 5.09 7.16 -12.39
C LEU A 75 5.51 8.25 -11.40
N LYS A 76 4.74 9.36 -11.33
CA LYS A 76 4.98 10.46 -10.37
C LYS A 76 5.05 9.96 -8.94
N TRP A 77 4.11 9.09 -8.55
CA TRP A 77 4.09 8.50 -7.22
C TRP A 77 5.31 7.60 -6.95
N HIS A 78 5.73 6.77 -7.93
CA HIS A 78 6.92 5.94 -7.79
C HIS A 78 8.20 6.76 -7.67
N MET A 79 8.35 7.81 -8.47
CA MET A 79 9.51 8.70 -8.40
C MET A 79 9.57 9.45 -7.07
N LEU A 80 8.44 9.95 -6.58
CA LEU A 80 8.33 10.57 -5.25
C LEU A 80 8.73 9.59 -4.15
N THR A 81 8.24 8.34 -4.21
CA THR A 81 8.58 7.30 -3.24
C THR A 81 10.08 6.97 -3.26
N LEU A 82 10.67 6.84 -4.44
CA LEU A 82 12.11 6.58 -4.57
C LEU A 82 12.95 7.73 -4.02
N TRP A 83 12.55 8.97 -4.27
CA TRP A 83 13.24 10.14 -3.75
C TRP A 83 13.10 10.22 -2.23
N TYR A 84 11.90 10.04 -1.70
CA TYR A 84 11.67 9.96 -0.25
C TYR A 84 12.55 8.88 0.41
N LEU A 85 12.71 7.72 -0.20
CA LEU A 85 13.56 6.64 0.31
C LEU A 85 15.05 6.94 0.17
N ASN A 86 15.43 7.93 -0.63
CA ASN A 86 16.83 8.31 -0.91
C ASN A 86 17.03 9.84 -0.76
N PRO A 87 16.87 10.41 0.44
CA PRO A 87 16.84 11.86 0.64
C PRO A 87 18.15 12.57 0.26
N ASN A 88 19.27 11.84 0.26
CA ASN A 88 20.59 12.39 -0.09
C ASN A 88 20.85 12.43 -1.61
N ARG A 89 19.86 12.12 -2.44
CA ARG A 89 20.00 12.16 -3.90
C ARG A 89 19.74 13.56 -4.42
N THR A 90 20.59 13.93 -5.39
CA THR A 90 20.43 15.20 -6.11
C THR A 90 19.30 15.07 -7.14
N GLU A 91 18.83 16.21 -7.63
CA GLU A 91 17.88 16.26 -8.74
C GLU A 91 18.43 15.57 -10.01
N HIS A 92 19.72 15.74 -10.26
CA HIS A 92 20.42 15.08 -11.37
C HIS A 92 20.38 13.55 -11.22
N ASP A 93 20.58 13.01 -10.03
CA ASP A 93 20.46 11.57 -9.76
C ASP A 93 19.00 11.09 -9.99
N ALA A 94 18.03 11.86 -9.49
CA ALA A 94 16.61 11.57 -9.69
C ALA A 94 16.24 11.57 -11.18
N MET A 95 16.77 12.52 -11.97
CA MET A 95 16.59 12.59 -13.42
C MET A 95 17.17 11.36 -14.11
N SER A 96 18.37 10.94 -13.73
CA SER A 96 19.04 9.75 -14.29
C SER A 96 18.23 8.48 -14.05
N ILE A 97 17.72 8.32 -12.82
CA ILE A 97 16.86 7.18 -12.43
C ILE A 97 15.53 7.24 -13.18
N ALA A 98 14.91 8.42 -13.28
CA ALA A 98 13.66 8.62 -14.00
C ALA A 98 13.83 8.27 -15.49
N THR A 99 14.90 8.72 -16.11
CA THR A 99 15.23 8.40 -17.51
C THR A 99 15.37 6.90 -17.70
N TYR A 100 16.08 6.22 -16.80
CA TYR A 100 16.23 4.76 -16.86
C TYR A 100 14.89 4.02 -16.68
N ILE A 101 14.05 4.43 -15.72
CA ILE A 101 12.74 3.80 -15.46
C ILE A 101 11.78 4.04 -16.65
N THR A 102 11.84 5.21 -17.27
CA THR A 102 10.92 5.60 -18.34
C THR A 102 11.34 5.09 -19.71
N ASP A 103 12.52 4.53 -19.84
CA ASP A 103 12.91 3.76 -21.02
C ASP A 103 12.13 2.44 -21.06
N LYS A 104 11.31 2.26 -22.11
CA LYS A 104 10.48 1.05 -22.26
C LYS A 104 11.27 -0.23 -22.35
N ASP A 105 12.47 -0.19 -22.92
CA ASP A 105 13.33 -1.35 -23.10
C ASP A 105 13.78 -1.91 -21.75
N ASN A 106 13.79 -1.06 -20.72
CA ASN A 106 14.02 -1.48 -19.34
C ASN A 106 12.81 -2.17 -18.69
N GLY A 107 11.61 -2.07 -19.29
CA GLY A 107 10.44 -2.86 -18.93
C GLY A 107 9.74 -2.45 -17.63
N PHE A 108 9.98 -1.24 -17.10
CA PHE A 108 9.30 -0.74 -15.89
C PHE A 108 7.97 -0.05 -16.20
N ILE A 109 7.84 0.55 -17.38
CA ILE A 109 6.63 1.26 -17.83
C ILE A 109 5.99 0.58 -19.05
N THR A 110 4.70 0.87 -19.27
CA THR A 110 3.94 0.34 -20.41
C THR A 110 3.55 1.40 -21.44
N PHE A 111 3.75 2.68 -21.12
CA PHE A 111 3.38 3.81 -21.97
C PHE A 111 4.61 4.61 -22.43
N ASN A 112 4.44 5.43 -23.45
CA ASN A 112 5.50 6.33 -23.92
C ASN A 112 5.45 7.65 -23.16
N ILE A 113 6.62 8.16 -22.81
CA ILE A 113 6.78 9.48 -22.23
C ILE A 113 7.97 10.18 -22.88
N ASN A 114 7.83 11.44 -23.23
CA ASN A 114 8.93 12.20 -23.79
C ASN A 114 9.87 12.74 -22.70
N LYS A 115 11.11 13.03 -23.07
CA LYS A 115 12.14 13.51 -22.13
C LYS A 115 11.74 14.81 -21.44
N TRP A 116 11.03 15.70 -22.14
CA TRP A 116 10.58 16.95 -21.55
C TRP A 116 9.57 16.74 -20.40
N ASN A 117 8.64 15.80 -20.59
CA ASN A 117 7.70 15.44 -19.51
C ASN A 117 8.38 14.74 -18.33
N VAL A 118 9.48 14.02 -18.58
CA VAL A 118 10.30 13.43 -17.48
C VAL A 118 11.01 14.54 -16.72
N ALA A 119 11.59 15.52 -17.40
CA ALA A 119 12.22 16.69 -16.77
C ALA A 119 11.21 17.44 -15.90
N ARG A 120 10.07 17.83 -16.47
CA ARG A 120 9.00 18.52 -15.75
C ARG A 120 8.49 17.71 -14.54
N LEU A 121 8.45 16.37 -14.66
CA LEU A 121 8.08 15.51 -13.52
C LEU A 121 9.07 15.65 -12.37
N ILE A 122 10.37 15.70 -12.66
CA ILE A 122 11.40 15.83 -11.63
C ILE A 122 11.38 17.23 -11.04
N ASP A 123 11.23 18.28 -11.85
CA ASP A 123 11.06 19.67 -11.39
C ASP A 123 9.86 19.80 -10.42
N ASP A 124 8.71 19.21 -10.78
CA ASP A 124 7.52 19.16 -9.93
C ASP A 124 7.76 18.45 -8.59
N LEU A 125 8.64 17.45 -8.57
CA LEU A 125 8.94 16.68 -7.36
C LEU A 125 9.98 17.38 -6.48
N SER A 126 10.92 18.12 -7.06
CA SER A 126 11.97 18.83 -6.32
C SER A 126 11.42 19.93 -5.39
N ILE A 127 10.23 20.44 -5.70
CA ILE A 127 9.54 21.49 -4.91
C ILE A 127 8.83 20.88 -3.68
N LEU A 128 8.61 19.56 -3.65
CA LEU A 128 7.86 18.91 -2.58
C LEU A 128 8.74 18.69 -1.35
N ASP A 129 8.08 18.69 -0.19
CA ASP A 129 8.72 18.31 1.07
C ASP A 129 9.02 16.80 1.09
N LEU A 130 10.29 16.46 0.82
CA LEU A 130 10.77 15.09 0.76
C LEU A 130 10.96 14.44 2.14
N ASP A 131 10.81 15.19 3.23
CA ASP A 131 10.84 14.62 4.58
C ASP A 131 9.50 14.02 4.98
N LYS A 132 8.42 14.42 4.33
CA LYS A 132 7.11 13.82 4.51
C LYS A 132 6.92 12.58 3.63
N PRO A 133 6.47 11.46 4.21
CA PRO A 133 6.19 10.27 3.43
C PRO A 133 5.06 10.56 2.41
N PRO A 134 5.18 10.05 1.18
CA PRO A 134 4.08 10.11 0.22
C PRO A 134 2.81 9.48 0.80
N THR A 135 1.64 9.94 0.36
CA THR A 135 0.38 9.27 0.69
C THR A 135 0.32 7.88 0.05
N ASN A 136 -0.56 7.02 0.57
CA ASN A 136 -0.74 5.65 0.06
C ASN A 136 0.49 4.75 0.24
N LYS A 137 0.91 4.54 1.48
CA LYS A 137 1.96 3.57 1.81
C LYS A 137 1.64 2.17 1.27
N LEU A 138 2.67 1.48 0.78
CA LEU A 138 2.50 0.29 -0.07
C LEU A 138 1.98 -0.94 0.66
N ARG A 139 2.47 -1.22 1.85
CA ARG A 139 2.19 -2.46 2.56
C ARG A 139 1.85 -2.21 4.01
N LYS A 140 0.80 -2.90 4.46
CA LYS A 140 0.40 -2.91 5.87
C LYS A 140 0.92 -4.14 6.62
N ILE A 141 1.23 -5.21 5.93
CA ILE A 141 1.72 -6.45 6.54
C ILE A 141 2.97 -6.92 5.81
N ILE A 142 4.04 -7.13 6.57
CA ILE A 142 5.29 -7.71 6.08
C ILE A 142 5.50 -9.03 6.80
N PHE A 143 5.48 -10.14 6.06
CA PHE A 143 5.81 -11.45 6.61
C PHE A 143 7.32 -11.60 6.76
N LYS A 144 7.77 -12.07 7.92
CA LYS A 144 9.17 -12.34 8.19
C LYS A 144 9.68 -13.50 7.32
N TRP A 145 10.97 -13.48 7.03
CA TRP A 145 11.60 -14.58 6.30
C TRP A 145 11.45 -15.88 7.10
N ASN A 146 11.15 -16.97 6.43
CA ASN A 146 10.94 -18.29 7.06
C ASN A 146 9.87 -18.33 8.17
N CYS A 147 8.80 -17.54 8.03
CA CYS A 147 7.71 -17.49 9.02
C CYS A 147 6.90 -18.79 9.13
N GLY A 148 7.19 -19.82 8.34
CA GLY A 148 6.52 -21.13 8.38
C GLY A 148 5.06 -21.14 7.90
N LEU A 149 4.55 -20.01 7.39
CA LEU A 149 3.15 -19.88 6.98
C LEU A 149 2.96 -20.26 5.51
N THR A 150 1.92 -21.03 5.24
CA THR A 150 1.42 -21.29 3.88
C THR A 150 0.82 -20.03 3.26
N LYS A 151 0.64 -20.03 1.94
CA LYS A 151 -0.01 -18.92 1.23
C LYS A 151 -1.43 -18.63 1.75
N GLN A 152 -2.20 -19.68 2.06
CA GLN A 152 -3.56 -19.55 2.60
C GLN A 152 -3.58 -18.92 3.99
N GLN A 153 -2.67 -19.33 4.87
CA GLN A 153 -2.52 -18.76 6.21
C GLN A 153 -2.13 -17.28 6.13
N LYS A 154 -1.20 -16.90 5.24
CA LYS A 154 -0.85 -15.50 5.01
C LYS A 154 -2.04 -14.66 4.54
N LEU A 155 -2.84 -15.18 3.59
CA LEU A 155 -4.05 -14.50 3.13
C LEU A 155 -5.11 -14.37 4.24
N SER A 156 -5.26 -15.38 5.10
CA SER A 156 -6.15 -15.33 6.26
C SER A 156 -5.75 -14.24 7.25
N ILE A 157 -4.45 -14.13 7.56
CA ILE A 157 -3.91 -13.06 8.43
C ILE A 157 -4.17 -11.69 7.82
N VAL A 158 -3.88 -11.52 6.52
CA VAL A 158 -4.15 -10.26 5.80
C VAL A 158 -5.63 -9.89 5.87
N GLY A 159 -6.54 -10.85 5.62
CA GLY A 159 -7.99 -10.63 5.70
C GLY A 159 -8.44 -10.24 7.10
N LYS A 160 -7.90 -10.88 8.13
CA LYS A 160 -8.23 -10.56 9.53
C LYS A 160 -7.76 -9.17 9.94
N LEU A 161 -6.53 -8.81 9.63
CA LEU A 161 -5.93 -7.54 10.07
C LEU A 161 -6.45 -6.35 9.25
N ILE A 162 -6.46 -6.45 7.93
CA ILE A 162 -6.93 -5.36 7.06
C ILE A 162 -8.46 -5.26 7.09
N GLY A 163 -9.16 -6.39 7.13
CA GLY A 163 -10.63 -6.42 7.22
C GLY A 163 -11.16 -5.80 8.51
N ARG A 164 -10.48 -5.99 9.63
CA ARG A 164 -10.85 -5.34 10.91
C ARG A 164 -10.66 -3.83 10.90
N MET A 165 -9.74 -3.31 10.12
CA MET A 165 -9.49 -1.87 10.05
C MET A 165 -10.54 -1.10 9.22
N ASN A 166 -11.22 -1.78 8.31
CA ASN A 166 -12.20 -1.18 7.41
C ASN A 166 -13.65 -1.60 7.76
N GLY A 167 -13.83 -2.41 8.80
CA GLY A 167 -15.14 -2.91 9.22
C GLY A 167 -15.49 -2.38 10.59
N ILE A 168 -16.69 -1.83 10.74
CA ILE A 168 -17.29 -1.59 12.04
C ILE A 168 -17.58 -2.95 12.70
N ASN A 169 -17.48 -2.99 14.00
CA ASN A 169 -17.89 -4.12 14.82
C ASN A 169 -19.11 -3.74 15.69
N SER A 170 -19.62 -4.70 16.45
CA SER A 170 -20.75 -4.46 17.35
C SER A 170 -20.46 -3.44 18.44
N ALA A 171 -19.21 -3.34 18.91
CA ALA A 171 -18.81 -2.37 19.92
C ALA A 171 -18.84 -0.93 19.36
N ASP A 172 -18.36 -0.73 18.12
CA ASP A 172 -18.42 0.58 17.47
C ASP A 172 -19.86 1.08 17.30
N ILE A 173 -20.78 0.15 17.00
CA ILE A 173 -22.21 0.47 16.87
C ILE A 173 -22.78 0.85 18.25
N TYR A 174 -22.42 0.11 19.30
CA TYR A 174 -22.88 0.40 20.65
C TYR A 174 -22.39 1.76 21.14
N GLU A 175 -21.11 2.09 20.96
CA GLU A 175 -20.57 3.40 21.28
C GLU A 175 -21.29 4.54 20.56
N ALA A 176 -21.55 4.37 19.26
CA ALA A 176 -22.30 5.36 18.48
C ALA A 176 -23.75 5.51 18.97
N MET A 177 -24.38 4.43 19.44
CA MET A 177 -25.71 4.49 20.06
C MET A 177 -25.69 5.29 21.36
N LEU A 178 -24.72 5.03 22.25
CA LEU A 178 -24.56 5.75 23.51
C LEU A 178 -24.32 7.24 23.27
N GLN A 179 -23.47 7.59 22.32
CA GLN A 179 -23.22 8.99 21.98
C GLN A 179 -24.46 9.69 21.44
N THR A 180 -25.23 9.02 20.57
CA THR A 180 -26.48 9.57 20.03
C THR A 180 -27.53 9.79 21.12
N ASN A 181 -27.62 8.86 22.10
CA ASN A 181 -28.50 8.98 23.24
C ASN A 181 -28.05 10.13 24.17
N TYR A 182 -26.76 10.27 24.46
CA TYR A 182 -26.20 11.37 25.25
C TYR A 182 -26.51 12.76 24.62
N GLU A 183 -26.60 12.83 23.29
CA GLU A 183 -27.00 14.03 22.56
C GLU A 183 -28.53 14.26 22.56
N ASN A 184 -29.30 13.48 23.32
CA ASN A 184 -30.75 13.48 23.38
C ASN A 184 -31.41 13.35 21.99
N SER A 185 -30.81 12.54 21.14
CA SER A 185 -31.24 12.33 19.75
C SER A 185 -31.72 10.91 19.53
N LYS A 186 -32.82 10.75 18.79
CA LYS A 186 -33.37 9.43 18.49
C LYS A 186 -32.36 8.57 17.68
N ILE A 187 -32.06 7.38 18.20
CA ILE A 187 -31.14 6.44 17.56
C ILE A 187 -31.83 5.78 16.35
N THR A 188 -31.35 6.10 15.17
CA THR A 188 -31.84 5.52 13.91
C THR A 188 -30.70 4.80 13.16
N ILE A 189 -31.04 3.78 12.37
CA ILE A 189 -30.05 3.06 11.55
C ILE A 189 -29.33 4.02 10.59
N SER A 190 -30.08 4.95 10.00
CA SER A 190 -29.50 5.95 9.09
C SER A 190 -28.59 6.95 9.81
N GLY A 191 -28.92 7.33 11.04
CA GLY A 191 -28.08 8.17 11.92
C GLY A 191 -26.76 7.44 12.22
N LEU A 192 -26.81 6.23 12.76
CA LEU A 192 -25.64 5.42 13.06
C LEU A 192 -24.75 5.20 11.81
N ALA A 193 -25.37 4.96 10.65
CA ALA A 193 -24.62 4.80 9.41
C ALA A 193 -23.87 6.07 9.01
N LYS A 194 -24.43 7.26 9.23
CA LYS A 194 -23.77 8.55 9.01
C LYS A 194 -22.62 8.77 10.01
N THR A 195 -22.88 8.57 11.30
CA THR A 195 -21.88 8.73 12.37
C THR A 195 -20.66 7.83 12.14
N LEU A 196 -20.88 6.58 11.76
CA LEU A 196 -19.82 5.60 11.53
C LEU A 196 -19.28 5.59 10.09
N ASN A 197 -19.76 6.50 9.24
CA ASN A 197 -19.38 6.63 7.82
C ASN A 197 -19.47 5.31 7.03
N VAL A 198 -20.59 4.58 7.20
CA VAL A 198 -20.88 3.31 6.54
C VAL A 198 -22.27 3.30 5.93
N THR A 199 -22.62 2.25 5.20
CA THR A 199 -23.98 2.08 4.66
C THR A 199 -24.93 1.51 5.73
N PRO A 200 -26.25 1.84 5.69
CA PRO A 200 -27.23 1.23 6.57
C PRO A 200 -27.22 -0.31 6.54
N ARG A 201 -26.95 -0.91 5.38
CA ARG A 201 -26.79 -2.36 5.21
C ARG A 201 -25.65 -2.92 6.06
N THR A 202 -24.55 -2.17 6.23
CA THR A 202 -23.44 -2.57 7.09
C THR A 202 -23.86 -2.57 8.55
N ILE A 203 -24.61 -1.56 9.00
CA ILE A 203 -25.15 -1.53 10.36
C ILE A 203 -26.05 -2.75 10.62
N TYR A 204 -27.02 -3.04 9.74
CA TYR A 204 -27.89 -4.21 9.87
C TYR A 204 -27.12 -5.53 10.00
N ARG A 205 -26.03 -5.69 9.23
CA ARG A 205 -25.23 -6.92 9.25
C ARG A 205 -24.47 -7.14 10.55
N HIS A 206 -24.10 -6.07 11.26
CA HIS A 206 -23.34 -6.11 12.52
C HIS A 206 -24.20 -5.88 13.76
N MET A 207 -25.48 -5.53 13.59
CA MET A 207 -26.44 -5.33 14.67
C MET A 207 -27.05 -6.67 15.06
N ASN A 208 -26.51 -7.28 16.12
CA ASN A 208 -27.07 -8.50 16.72
C ASN A 208 -28.36 -8.19 17.47
N ASP A 209 -29.02 -9.22 17.99
CA ASP A 209 -30.30 -9.05 18.68
C ASP A 209 -30.15 -8.30 20.01
N GLU A 210 -29.02 -8.43 20.70
CA GLU A 210 -28.68 -7.67 21.89
C GLU A 210 -28.65 -6.16 21.61
N LEU A 211 -27.95 -5.74 20.55
CA LEU A 211 -27.89 -4.34 20.14
C LEU A 211 -29.23 -3.78 19.67
N LYS A 212 -30.11 -4.62 19.10
CA LYS A 212 -31.46 -4.19 18.74
C LYS A 212 -32.31 -3.89 19.98
N GLN A 213 -32.23 -4.75 21.00
CA GLN A 213 -32.91 -4.53 22.27
C GLN A 213 -32.35 -3.30 22.97
N GLU A 214 -31.05 -3.15 23.03
CA GLU A 214 -30.42 -1.99 23.63
C GLU A 214 -30.81 -0.68 22.97
N LYS A 215 -30.88 -0.67 21.62
CA LYS A 215 -31.38 0.49 20.85
C LYS A 215 -32.81 0.87 21.25
N ILE A 216 -33.68 -0.12 21.49
CA ILE A 216 -35.06 0.14 21.89
C ILE A 216 -35.06 0.80 23.28
N LYS A 217 -34.35 0.24 24.28
CA LYS A 217 -34.24 0.78 25.61
C LYS A 217 -33.73 2.24 25.61
N LEU A 218 -32.61 2.49 24.93
CA LEU A 218 -32.02 3.82 24.86
C LEU A 218 -32.97 4.85 24.19
N ASN A 219 -33.78 4.43 23.24
CA ASN A 219 -34.79 5.33 22.64
C ASN A 219 -36.06 5.53 23.50
N GLU A 220 -36.31 4.66 24.48
CA GLU A 220 -37.42 4.83 25.46
C GLU A 220 -37.00 5.79 26.61
N GLU A 221 -35.70 5.96 26.82
CA GLU A 221 -35.11 6.85 27.84
C GLU A 221 -34.94 8.28 27.28
N THR A 222 -34.99 8.50 25.99
CA THR A 222 -34.87 9.79 25.29
C THR A 222 -36.24 10.42 25.07
#